data_890163eb7428f05520b97f6444ee6095
#
_entry.id   890163eb7428f05520b97f6444ee6095
#
_cell.length_a   1.000
_cell.length_b   1.000
_cell.length_c   1.000
_cell.angle_alpha   90.00
_cell.angle_beta   90.00
_cell.angle_gamma   90.00
#
_symmetry.space_group_name_H-M   'P 1'
#
loop_
_entity.id
_entity.type
_entity.pdbx_description
1 polymer ?
#
loop_
_entity_poly.entity_id
_entity_poly.type
_entity_poly.pdbx_seq_one_letter_code
_entity_poly.pdbx_strand_id
1 'polypeptide(L)'
;HDYEQISIIQNQKAKLFAVDVIHDTTRGPAVGGTRFMKYPNEEEAIRDALKLSRGMTYKSAAAGLDCGGGKTVIMEVDGMDRTLALKTLGRYIEHLQGRRYTGRDLGVSTEDIDFMRTETRWVADETPAGVGDLSEATAFGVYQGIKACLEEAYGNDSLRDRHISVQGVGEVGYWVVKYAVEDGAIVTITDIDPKAVEKTAKAFPVTVVKPEEIYGVNVDVFS
;
A
#
# COMPACT_ATOMS: atom_id res chain seq x y z
N HIS A 1 16.18 11.01 -18.85
CA HIS A 1 15.06 10.36 -18.16
C HIS A 1 15.55 9.06 -17.57
N ASP A 2 15.28 8.84 -16.27
CA ASP A 2 15.90 7.77 -15.48
C ASP A 2 14.99 6.52 -15.38
N TYR A 3 14.09 6.31 -16.39
CA TYR A 3 13.16 5.19 -16.39
C TYR A 3 13.49 4.24 -17.54
N GLU A 4 13.53 2.94 -17.26
CA GLU A 4 13.83 1.93 -18.29
C GLU A 4 12.66 1.71 -19.24
N GLN A 5 11.41 1.80 -18.73
CA GLN A 5 10.24 1.59 -19.55
C GLN A 5 9.03 2.33 -19.01
N ILE A 6 8.28 2.98 -19.90
CA ILE A 6 6.97 3.58 -19.62
C ILE A 6 6.02 3.04 -20.65
N SER A 7 4.95 2.36 -20.22
CA SER A 7 3.97 1.73 -21.10
C SER A 7 2.57 2.25 -20.80
N ILE A 8 1.84 2.59 -21.83
CA ILE A 8 0.42 2.93 -21.75
C ILE A 8 -0.37 1.72 -22.24
N ILE A 9 -1.26 1.22 -21.39
CA ILE A 9 -2.11 0.06 -21.67
C ILE A 9 -3.55 0.54 -21.81
N GLN A 10 -4.15 0.28 -22.96
CA GLN A 10 -5.52 0.68 -23.26
C GLN A 10 -6.36 -0.50 -23.70
N ASN A 11 -7.64 -0.50 -23.30
CA ASN A 11 -8.66 -1.41 -23.80
C ASN A 11 -10.00 -0.67 -23.88
N GLN A 12 -10.44 -0.36 -25.11
CA GLN A 12 -11.66 0.42 -25.33
C GLN A 12 -12.91 -0.28 -24.75
N LYS A 13 -13.01 -1.62 -24.87
CA LYS A 13 -14.16 -2.38 -24.35
C LYS A 13 -14.23 -2.32 -22.82
N ALA A 14 -13.09 -2.34 -22.17
CA ALA A 14 -13.00 -2.21 -20.73
C ALA A 14 -13.03 -0.75 -20.26
N LYS A 15 -12.93 0.23 -21.13
CA LYS A 15 -12.62 1.63 -20.82
C LYS A 15 -11.33 1.78 -20.00
N LEU A 16 -10.36 0.90 -20.24
CA LEU A 16 -9.09 0.91 -19.52
C LEU A 16 -8.15 1.97 -20.07
N PHE A 17 -7.64 2.79 -19.18
CA PHE A 17 -6.39 3.52 -19.31
C PHE A 17 -5.51 3.18 -18.11
N ALA A 18 -4.35 2.58 -18.36
CA ALA A 18 -3.37 2.27 -17.35
C ALA A 18 -1.97 2.65 -17.80
N VAL A 19 -1.12 2.99 -16.84
CA VAL A 19 0.29 3.28 -17.04
C VAL A 19 1.09 2.31 -16.20
N ASP A 20 1.97 1.53 -16.83
CA ASP A 20 2.95 0.70 -16.13
C ASP A 20 4.34 1.26 -16.35
N VAL A 21 5.09 1.41 -15.27
CA VAL A 21 6.43 1.99 -15.28
C VAL A 21 7.41 1.01 -14.63
N ILE A 22 8.48 0.72 -15.35
CA ILE A 22 9.69 0.12 -14.80
C ILE A 22 10.71 1.25 -14.66
N HIS A 23 11.08 1.57 -13.41
CA HIS A 23 12.07 2.61 -13.15
C HIS A 23 13.47 2.05 -13.34
N ASP A 24 13.80 0.94 -12.67
CA ASP A 24 15.14 0.37 -12.67
C ASP A 24 15.07 -1.14 -12.39
N THR A 25 15.86 -1.93 -13.11
CA THR A 25 15.99 -3.38 -12.91
C THR A 25 17.44 -3.83 -12.63
N THR A 26 18.34 -2.90 -12.32
CA THR A 26 19.76 -3.19 -12.06
C THR A 26 19.95 -4.22 -10.95
N ARG A 27 19.10 -4.20 -9.92
CA ARG A 27 19.15 -5.15 -8.80
C ARG A 27 18.27 -6.39 -8.99
N GLY A 28 17.54 -6.49 -10.08
CA GLY A 28 16.61 -7.59 -10.35
C GLY A 28 15.26 -7.12 -10.88
N PRO A 29 14.27 -7.99 -10.96
CA PRO A 29 12.95 -7.65 -11.49
C PRO A 29 12.32 -6.43 -10.82
N ALA A 30 11.62 -5.62 -11.60
CA ALA A 30 10.87 -4.49 -11.06
C ALA A 30 9.66 -4.96 -10.26
N VAL A 31 9.59 -4.58 -8.98
CA VAL A 31 8.51 -4.93 -8.05
C VAL A 31 7.74 -3.68 -7.64
N GLY A 32 6.41 -3.81 -7.53
CA GLY A 32 5.52 -2.76 -7.02
C GLY A 32 4.07 -2.99 -7.41
N GLY A 33 3.13 -2.57 -6.57
CA GLY A 33 1.71 -2.86 -6.71
C GLY A 33 1.02 -2.10 -7.84
N THR A 34 -0.20 -2.53 -8.13
CA THR A 34 -1.16 -1.85 -9.01
C THR A 34 -2.04 -0.95 -8.16
N ARG A 35 -2.08 0.34 -8.50
CA ARG A 35 -2.97 1.35 -7.89
C ARG A 35 -4.17 1.57 -8.80
N PHE A 36 -5.36 1.64 -8.21
CA PHE A 36 -6.62 1.86 -8.92
C PHE A 36 -7.37 3.00 -8.25
N MET A 37 -7.41 4.17 -8.90
CA MET A 37 -8.10 5.32 -8.35
C MET A 37 -8.51 6.35 -9.42
N LYS A 38 -9.38 7.28 -9.04
CA LYS A 38 -9.75 8.42 -9.90
C LYS A 38 -8.61 9.43 -9.96
N TYR A 39 -8.30 9.91 -11.16
CA TYR A 39 -7.36 10.99 -11.40
C TYR A 39 -8.06 12.13 -12.15
N PRO A 40 -7.64 13.39 -11.95
CA PRO A 40 -8.19 14.52 -12.70
C PRO A 40 -7.99 14.41 -14.21
N ASN A 41 -6.89 13.81 -14.63
CA ASN A 41 -6.51 13.60 -16.04
C ASN A 41 -5.40 12.53 -16.15
N GLU A 42 -5.10 12.13 -17.40
CA GLU A 42 -4.08 11.12 -17.71
C GLU A 42 -2.67 11.55 -17.30
N GLU A 43 -2.35 12.86 -17.38
CA GLU A 43 -1.03 13.39 -17.00
C GLU A 43 -0.73 13.15 -15.52
N GLU A 44 -1.71 13.36 -14.64
CA GLU A 44 -1.56 13.10 -13.20
C GLU A 44 -1.42 11.60 -12.90
N ALA A 45 -2.12 10.73 -13.62
CA ALA A 45 -1.94 9.28 -13.51
C ALA A 45 -0.53 8.84 -13.93
N ILE A 46 -0.02 9.39 -15.04
CA ILE A 46 1.35 9.14 -15.50
C ILE A 46 2.37 9.66 -14.47
N ARG A 47 2.20 10.87 -13.97
CA ARG A 47 3.08 11.48 -12.96
C ARG A 47 3.15 10.65 -11.69
N ASP A 48 2.00 10.15 -11.22
CA ASP A 48 1.93 9.28 -10.03
C ASP A 48 2.66 7.95 -10.27
N ALA A 49 2.44 7.29 -11.42
CA ALA A 49 3.12 6.06 -11.79
C ALA A 49 4.66 6.23 -11.83
N LEU A 50 5.14 7.33 -12.39
CA LEU A 50 6.58 7.67 -12.43
C LEU A 50 7.14 7.84 -11.02
N LYS A 51 6.52 8.69 -10.20
CA LYS A 51 6.95 8.96 -8.83
C LYS A 51 6.98 7.67 -7.99
N LEU A 52 5.92 6.87 -8.08
CA LEU A 52 5.79 5.65 -7.30
C LEU A 52 6.79 4.56 -7.71
N SER A 53 7.01 4.36 -9.02
CA SER A 53 7.98 3.37 -9.50
C SER A 53 9.41 3.68 -9.06
N ARG A 54 9.80 4.97 -9.07
CA ARG A 54 11.08 5.44 -8.53
C ARG A 54 11.16 5.19 -7.02
N GLY A 55 10.08 5.50 -6.29
CA GLY A 55 10.00 5.23 -4.86
C GLY A 55 10.16 3.75 -4.53
N MET A 56 9.61 2.86 -5.37
CA MET A 56 9.77 1.41 -5.21
C MET A 56 11.22 0.95 -5.38
N THR A 57 11.98 1.51 -6.33
CA THR A 57 13.43 1.21 -6.47
C THR A 57 14.19 1.57 -5.19
N TYR A 58 13.97 2.77 -4.66
CA TYR A 58 14.65 3.19 -3.43
C TYR A 58 14.22 2.37 -2.21
N LYS A 59 12.93 2.05 -2.11
CA LYS A 59 12.38 1.22 -1.03
C LYS A 59 13.00 -0.18 -1.06
N SER A 60 13.08 -0.81 -2.23
CA SER A 60 13.72 -2.11 -2.41
C SER A 60 15.20 -2.09 -2.06
N ALA A 61 15.92 -1.07 -2.51
CA ALA A 61 17.34 -0.90 -2.21
C ALA A 61 17.60 -0.68 -0.72
N ALA A 62 16.79 0.16 -0.06
CA ALA A 62 16.90 0.41 1.38
C ALA A 62 16.62 -0.85 2.21
N ALA A 63 15.72 -1.71 1.75
CA ALA A 63 15.42 -3.00 2.38
C ALA A 63 16.44 -4.11 2.04
N GLY A 64 17.46 -3.83 1.20
CA GLY A 64 18.44 -4.81 0.78
C GLY A 64 17.93 -5.91 -0.15
N LEU A 65 16.78 -5.69 -0.81
CA LEU A 65 16.18 -6.67 -1.69
C LEU A 65 16.86 -6.70 -3.06
N ASP A 66 16.97 -7.90 -3.65
CA ASP A 66 17.48 -8.11 -5.01
C ASP A 66 16.37 -7.91 -6.05
N CYS A 67 15.76 -6.72 -6.03
CA CYS A 67 14.75 -6.30 -6.99
C CYS A 67 14.82 -4.80 -7.26
N GLY A 68 14.33 -4.44 -8.42
CA GLY A 68 14.15 -3.07 -8.84
C GLY A 68 12.78 -2.51 -8.47
N GLY A 69 12.41 -1.40 -9.07
CA GLY A 69 11.14 -0.72 -8.81
C GLY A 69 10.26 -0.56 -10.04
N GLY A 70 9.00 -0.93 -9.88
CA GLY A 70 7.95 -0.69 -10.86
C GLY A 70 6.66 -0.23 -10.20
N LYS A 71 5.75 0.31 -11.00
CA LYS A 71 4.40 0.68 -10.56
C LYS A 71 3.42 0.65 -11.70
N THR A 72 2.24 0.14 -11.43
CA THR A 72 1.10 0.28 -12.33
C THR A 72 0.08 1.23 -11.71
N VAL A 73 -0.47 2.12 -12.51
CA VAL A 73 -1.59 2.98 -12.15
C VAL A 73 -2.72 2.75 -13.14
N ILE A 74 -3.91 2.42 -12.64
CA ILE A 74 -5.15 2.36 -13.43
C ILE A 74 -5.97 3.60 -13.09
N MET A 75 -6.35 4.36 -14.10
CA MET A 75 -7.26 5.49 -13.96
C MET A 75 -8.69 4.97 -13.96
N GLU A 76 -9.36 5.07 -12.80
CA GLU A 76 -10.76 4.69 -12.65
C GLU A 76 -11.67 5.67 -13.39
N VAL A 77 -12.60 5.13 -14.20
CA VAL A 77 -13.62 5.90 -14.89
C VAL A 77 -14.99 5.23 -14.75
N ASP A 78 -16.05 6.04 -14.82
CA ASP A 78 -17.40 5.54 -14.68
C ASP A 78 -17.78 4.56 -15.81
N GLY A 79 -18.36 3.41 -15.41
CA GLY A 79 -18.76 2.34 -16.32
C GLY A 79 -17.58 1.54 -16.89
N MET A 80 -16.42 1.54 -16.24
CA MET A 80 -15.31 0.63 -16.54
C MET A 80 -15.71 -0.83 -16.27
N ASP A 81 -15.39 -1.71 -17.22
CA ASP A 81 -15.39 -3.15 -16.94
C ASP A 81 -14.11 -3.52 -16.19
N ARG A 82 -14.21 -3.48 -14.85
CA ARG A 82 -13.09 -3.70 -13.94
C ARG A 82 -12.42 -5.05 -14.15
N THR A 83 -13.22 -6.11 -14.31
CA THR A 83 -12.70 -7.47 -14.51
C THR A 83 -11.91 -7.57 -15.82
N LEU A 84 -12.46 -7.05 -16.92
CA LEU A 84 -11.77 -7.07 -18.21
C LEU A 84 -10.52 -6.17 -18.19
N ALA A 85 -10.56 -5.04 -17.49
CA ALA A 85 -9.41 -4.15 -17.30
C ALA A 85 -8.27 -4.87 -16.59
N LEU A 86 -8.54 -5.53 -15.46
CA LEU A 86 -7.55 -6.28 -14.67
C LEU A 86 -6.98 -7.48 -15.43
N LYS A 87 -7.82 -8.23 -16.16
CA LYS A 87 -7.35 -9.30 -17.04
C LYS A 87 -6.49 -8.78 -18.18
N THR A 88 -6.83 -7.63 -18.76
CA THR A 88 -6.00 -6.99 -19.79
C THR A 88 -4.63 -6.61 -19.24
N LEU A 89 -4.59 -6.04 -18.02
CA LEU A 89 -3.34 -5.76 -17.34
C LEU A 89 -2.56 -7.04 -17.04
N GLY A 90 -3.22 -8.11 -16.54
CA GLY A 90 -2.58 -9.40 -16.31
C GLY A 90 -1.86 -9.95 -17.54
N ARG A 91 -2.52 -9.92 -18.72
CA ARG A 91 -1.90 -10.30 -20.01
C ARG A 91 -0.69 -9.43 -20.35
N TYR A 92 -0.77 -8.13 -20.11
CA TYR A 92 0.37 -7.24 -20.32
C TYR A 92 1.55 -7.61 -19.40
N ILE A 93 1.31 -7.85 -18.11
CA ILE A 93 2.35 -8.27 -17.14
C ILE A 93 2.97 -9.62 -17.56
N GLU A 94 2.17 -10.57 -18.06
CA GLU A 94 2.69 -11.86 -18.55
C GLU A 94 3.67 -11.68 -19.73
N HIS A 95 3.41 -10.72 -20.62
CA HIS A 95 4.33 -10.42 -21.74
C HIS A 95 5.69 -9.89 -21.28
N LEU A 96 5.79 -9.37 -20.07
CA LEU A 96 7.07 -8.92 -19.49
C LEU A 96 7.91 -10.08 -18.91
N GLN A 97 7.37 -11.31 -18.92
CA GLN A 97 8.07 -12.57 -18.63
C GLN A 97 8.92 -12.53 -17.33
N GLY A 98 8.36 -11.99 -16.25
CA GLY A 98 9.03 -11.88 -14.95
C GLY A 98 9.94 -10.69 -14.77
N ARG A 99 10.10 -9.83 -15.77
CA ARG A 99 10.79 -8.55 -15.61
C ARG A 99 10.03 -7.59 -14.69
N ARG A 100 8.72 -7.82 -14.52
CA ARG A 100 7.80 -7.02 -13.72
C ARG A 100 6.91 -7.90 -12.85
N TYR A 101 6.92 -7.66 -11.53
CA TYR A 101 6.01 -8.26 -10.57
C TYR A 101 5.06 -7.21 -10.02
N THR A 102 3.77 -7.53 -9.97
CA THR A 102 2.75 -6.64 -9.41
C THR A 102 2.08 -7.26 -8.18
N GLY A 103 1.21 -6.50 -7.54
CA GLY A 103 0.45 -6.91 -6.36
C GLY A 103 -0.60 -5.86 -6.01
N ARG A 104 -1.19 -5.94 -4.84
CA ARG A 104 -2.12 -4.92 -4.35
C ARG A 104 -1.44 -3.59 -4.06
N ASP A 105 -2.18 -2.52 -4.24
CA ASP A 105 -1.94 -1.19 -3.74
C ASP A 105 -3.32 -0.51 -3.56
N LEU A 106 -3.33 0.78 -3.32
CA LEU A 106 -4.56 1.55 -3.09
C LEU A 106 -5.62 1.27 -4.16
N GLY A 107 -6.84 0.95 -3.72
CA GLY A 107 -7.99 0.70 -4.57
C GLY A 107 -8.03 -0.67 -5.26
N VAL A 108 -7.08 -1.56 -4.96
CA VAL A 108 -7.04 -2.94 -5.50
C VAL A 108 -7.29 -3.94 -4.37
N SER A 109 -8.33 -4.75 -4.52
CA SER A 109 -8.71 -5.80 -3.58
C SER A 109 -8.00 -7.13 -3.88
N THR A 110 -8.13 -8.10 -2.98
CA THR A 110 -7.65 -9.47 -3.20
C THR A 110 -8.35 -10.12 -4.39
N GLU A 111 -9.65 -9.89 -4.57
CA GLU A 111 -10.42 -10.39 -5.72
C GLU A 111 -9.89 -9.83 -7.05
N ASP A 112 -9.48 -8.55 -7.07
CA ASP A 112 -8.85 -7.93 -8.25
C ASP A 112 -7.55 -8.64 -8.63
N ILE A 113 -6.75 -9.01 -7.64
CA ILE A 113 -5.53 -9.78 -7.84
C ILE A 113 -5.84 -11.16 -8.43
N ASP A 114 -6.90 -11.81 -7.97
CA ASP A 114 -7.33 -13.11 -8.49
C ASP A 114 -7.71 -13.00 -9.98
N PHE A 115 -8.37 -11.93 -10.42
CA PHE A 115 -8.61 -11.69 -11.83
C PHE A 115 -7.31 -11.55 -12.64
N MET A 116 -6.31 -10.81 -12.14
CA MET A 116 -5.02 -10.73 -12.80
C MET A 116 -4.28 -12.08 -12.82
N ARG A 117 -4.38 -12.85 -11.73
CA ARG A 117 -3.74 -14.16 -11.58
C ARG A 117 -4.25 -15.19 -12.57
N THR A 118 -5.47 -15.04 -13.10
CA THR A 118 -5.95 -15.90 -14.20
C THR A 118 -5.16 -15.74 -15.50
N GLU A 119 -4.44 -14.63 -15.67
CA GLU A 119 -3.74 -14.27 -16.90
C GLU A 119 -2.21 -14.24 -16.73
N THR A 120 -1.69 -14.19 -15.50
CA THR A 120 -0.26 -14.12 -15.22
C THR A 120 0.10 -14.73 -13.86
N ARG A 121 1.29 -15.30 -13.76
CA ARG A 121 1.88 -15.75 -12.49
C ARG A 121 2.72 -14.68 -11.79
N TRP A 122 2.99 -13.56 -12.44
CA TRP A 122 3.86 -12.49 -11.95
C TRP A 122 3.12 -11.49 -11.05
N VAL A 123 2.29 -12.03 -10.16
CA VAL A 123 1.48 -11.31 -9.19
C VAL A 123 1.78 -11.84 -7.80
N ALA A 124 1.92 -10.94 -6.82
CA ALA A 124 2.20 -11.32 -5.44
C ALA A 124 1.13 -12.28 -4.91
N ASP A 125 1.58 -13.36 -4.30
CA ASP A 125 0.73 -14.33 -3.62
C ASP A 125 0.58 -13.94 -2.15
N GLU A 126 -0.58 -13.40 -1.78
CA GLU A 126 -0.91 -12.94 -0.43
C GLU A 126 -1.55 -14.04 0.44
N THR A 127 -1.51 -15.30 -0.02
CA THR A 127 -1.89 -16.43 0.82
C THR A 127 -0.87 -16.70 1.93
N PRO A 128 -1.23 -17.40 3.01
CA PRO A 128 -0.28 -17.78 4.06
C PRO A 128 0.91 -18.61 3.56
N ALA A 129 0.77 -19.28 2.41
CA ALA A 129 1.88 -20.00 1.76
C ALA A 129 2.80 -19.11 0.94
N GLY A 130 2.37 -17.89 0.61
CA GLY A 130 3.13 -16.87 -0.11
C GLY A 130 3.67 -15.78 0.82
N VAL A 131 3.40 -14.51 0.49
CA VAL A 131 3.88 -13.35 1.25
C VAL A 131 3.02 -12.97 2.46
N GLY A 132 1.87 -13.63 2.64
CA GLY A 132 0.93 -13.34 3.73
C GLY A 132 0.17 -12.02 3.57
N ASP A 133 -0.39 -11.53 4.68
CA ASP A 133 -1.12 -10.26 4.71
C ASP A 133 -0.14 -9.08 4.62
N LEU A 134 -0.15 -8.39 3.49
CA LEU A 134 0.70 -7.21 3.26
C LEU A 134 0.36 -6.05 4.18
N SER A 135 -0.88 -5.94 4.64
CA SER A 135 -1.30 -4.88 5.56
C SER A 135 -0.73 -5.12 6.95
N GLU A 136 -0.73 -6.36 7.43
CA GLU A 136 -0.12 -6.75 8.69
C GLU A 136 1.41 -6.55 8.64
N ALA A 137 2.07 -7.01 7.58
CA ALA A 137 3.51 -6.82 7.40
C ALA A 137 3.90 -5.34 7.33
N THR A 138 3.10 -4.51 6.65
CA THR A 138 3.30 -3.06 6.59
C THR A 138 3.15 -2.42 7.97
N ALA A 139 2.11 -2.79 8.70
CA ALA A 139 1.86 -2.29 10.07
C ALA A 139 2.98 -2.70 11.04
N PHE A 140 3.53 -3.90 10.90
CA PHE A 140 4.70 -4.32 11.67
C PHE A 140 5.90 -3.43 11.39
N GLY A 141 6.14 -3.04 10.13
CA GLY A 141 7.17 -2.08 9.76
C GLY A 141 6.96 -0.70 10.40
N VAL A 142 5.71 -0.20 10.40
CA VAL A 142 5.34 1.06 11.09
C VAL A 142 5.60 0.95 12.59
N TYR A 143 5.16 -0.14 13.22
CA TYR A 143 5.39 -0.40 14.64
C TYR A 143 6.89 -0.40 15.00
N GLN A 144 7.75 -1.05 14.20
CA GLN A 144 9.20 -1.01 14.39
C GLN A 144 9.77 0.42 14.23
N GLY A 145 9.22 1.19 13.27
CA GLY A 145 9.56 2.61 13.10
C GLY A 145 9.19 3.45 14.32
N ILE A 146 8.01 3.22 14.92
CA ILE A 146 7.59 3.86 16.18
C ILE A 146 8.59 3.55 17.29
N LYS A 147 8.97 2.28 17.46
CA LYS A 147 9.96 1.86 18.46
C LYS A 147 11.30 2.56 18.29
N ALA A 148 11.80 2.63 17.06
CA ALA A 148 13.05 3.34 16.74
C ALA A 148 12.96 4.84 17.07
N CYS A 149 11.83 5.48 16.80
CA CYS A 149 11.61 6.89 17.16
C CYS A 149 11.56 7.08 18.69
N LEU A 150 10.93 6.17 19.41
CA LEU A 150 10.90 6.21 20.88
C LEU A 150 12.29 6.03 21.49
N GLU A 151 13.08 5.10 20.96
CA GLU A 151 14.48 4.91 21.41
C GLU A 151 15.30 6.18 21.22
N GLU A 152 15.17 6.85 20.06
CA GLU A 152 15.88 8.11 19.80
C GLU A 152 15.40 9.26 20.69
N ALA A 153 14.07 9.38 20.89
CA ALA A 153 13.48 10.50 21.61
C ALA A 153 13.56 10.35 23.15
N TYR A 154 13.47 9.12 23.65
CA TYR A 154 13.31 8.85 25.09
C TYR A 154 14.33 7.88 25.67
N GLY A 155 15.24 7.34 24.85
CA GLY A 155 16.29 6.41 25.30
C GLY A 155 15.78 4.99 25.61
N ASN A 156 14.56 4.66 25.17
CA ASN A 156 14.01 3.30 25.21
C ASN A 156 12.90 3.13 24.17
N ASP A 157 12.74 1.94 23.66
CA ASP A 157 11.81 1.59 22.59
C ASP A 157 10.42 1.11 23.09
N SER A 158 10.16 1.15 24.40
CA SER A 158 8.92 0.65 25.00
C SER A 158 7.74 1.56 24.69
N LEU A 159 6.65 0.96 24.24
CA LEU A 159 5.36 1.66 24.07
C LEU A 159 4.54 1.65 25.36
N ARG A 160 4.95 0.92 26.39
CA ARG A 160 4.21 0.82 27.66
C ARG A 160 3.97 2.20 28.27
N ASP A 161 2.71 2.48 28.56
CA ASP A 161 2.22 3.74 29.14
C ASP A 161 2.43 4.98 28.24
N ARG A 162 2.90 4.79 26.99
CA ARG A 162 2.98 5.85 25.98
C ARG A 162 1.62 6.13 25.37
N HIS A 163 1.31 7.39 25.14
CA HIS A 163 0.10 7.78 24.43
C HIS A 163 0.39 7.92 22.93
N ILE A 164 -0.33 7.13 22.14
CA ILE A 164 -0.16 7.08 20.67
C ILE A 164 -1.49 7.45 20.01
N SER A 165 -1.49 8.38 19.06
CA SER A 165 -2.64 8.60 18.19
C SER A 165 -2.42 7.95 16.83
N VAL A 166 -3.48 7.32 16.30
CA VAL A 166 -3.47 6.69 14.97
C VAL A 166 -4.56 7.32 14.12
N GLN A 167 -4.15 8.03 13.07
CA GLN A 167 -5.04 8.62 12.09
C GLN A 167 -5.19 7.67 10.90
N GLY A 168 -6.39 7.10 10.78
CA GLY A 168 -6.68 6.06 9.78
C GLY A 168 -6.52 4.67 10.36
N VAL A 169 -7.65 3.99 10.57
CA VAL A 169 -7.71 2.62 11.11
C VAL A 169 -8.30 1.64 10.07
N GLY A 170 -7.95 1.85 8.81
CA GLY A 170 -8.18 0.92 7.72
C GLY A 170 -7.37 -0.37 7.89
N GLU A 171 -7.04 -1.05 6.79
CA GLU A 171 -6.33 -2.35 6.83
C GLU A 171 -5.00 -2.28 7.59
N VAL A 172 -4.14 -1.29 7.31
CA VAL A 172 -2.83 -1.13 7.97
C VAL A 172 -2.99 -0.59 9.39
N GLY A 173 -3.76 0.52 9.56
CA GLY A 173 -3.91 1.17 10.87
C GLY A 173 -4.51 0.26 11.94
N TYR A 174 -5.40 -0.64 11.56
CA TYR A 174 -5.95 -1.66 12.46
C TYR A 174 -4.84 -2.52 13.11
N TRP A 175 -3.88 -2.96 12.31
CA TRP A 175 -2.74 -3.74 12.80
C TRP A 175 -1.75 -2.90 13.61
N VAL A 176 -1.55 -1.63 13.25
CA VAL A 176 -0.72 -0.69 14.05
C VAL A 176 -1.33 -0.53 15.45
N VAL A 177 -2.67 -0.32 15.53
CA VAL A 177 -3.38 -0.24 16.81
C VAL A 177 -3.21 -1.53 17.61
N LYS A 178 -3.37 -2.70 16.97
CA LYS A 178 -3.16 -3.99 17.63
C LYS A 178 -1.78 -4.08 18.28
N TYR A 179 -0.72 -3.85 17.52
CA TYR A 179 0.65 -3.94 18.04
C TYR A 179 0.90 -2.92 19.16
N ALA A 180 0.40 -1.70 19.03
CA ALA A 180 0.56 -0.67 20.06
C ALA A 180 -0.14 -1.06 21.36
N VAL A 181 -1.38 -1.56 21.29
CA VAL A 181 -2.15 -2.00 22.46
C VAL A 181 -1.49 -3.23 23.11
N GLU A 182 -1.04 -4.21 22.33
CA GLU A 182 -0.37 -5.41 22.84
C GLU A 182 0.94 -5.08 23.55
N ASP A 183 1.64 -4.01 23.15
CA ASP A 183 2.86 -3.50 23.82
C ASP A 183 2.56 -2.53 24.98
N GLY A 184 1.28 -2.33 25.30
CA GLY A 184 0.85 -1.57 26.49
C GLY A 184 0.70 -0.06 26.28
N ALA A 185 0.57 0.41 25.05
CA ALA A 185 0.28 1.81 24.75
C ALA A 185 -1.15 2.21 25.11
N ILE A 186 -1.35 3.49 25.41
CA ILE A 186 -2.65 4.15 25.49
C ILE A 186 -2.95 4.69 24.09
N VAL A 187 -3.99 4.17 23.41
CA VAL A 187 -4.21 4.48 22.00
C VAL A 187 -5.46 5.33 21.80
N THR A 188 -5.31 6.42 21.05
CA THR A 188 -6.41 7.24 20.53
C THR A 188 -6.48 7.09 19.02
N ILE A 189 -7.70 6.87 18.51
CA ILE A 189 -7.92 6.60 17.07
C ILE A 189 -8.90 7.57 16.44
N THR A 190 -8.75 7.75 15.12
CA THR A 190 -9.76 8.36 14.26
C THR A 190 -9.71 7.78 12.85
N ASP A 191 -10.82 7.86 12.14
CA ASP A 191 -10.93 7.57 10.70
C ASP A 191 -12.12 8.34 10.12
N ILE A 192 -12.12 8.59 8.82
CA ILE A 192 -13.26 9.13 8.07
C ILE A 192 -14.34 8.06 7.83
N ASP A 193 -13.97 6.76 7.89
CA ASP A 193 -14.92 5.65 7.79
C ASP A 193 -15.39 5.20 9.20
N PRO A 194 -16.66 5.47 9.56
CA PRO A 194 -17.21 5.07 10.86
C PRO A 194 -17.18 3.56 11.10
N LYS A 195 -17.23 2.74 10.04
CA LYS A 195 -17.19 1.26 10.16
C LYS A 195 -15.81 0.78 10.58
N ALA A 196 -14.74 1.40 10.04
CA ALA A 196 -13.37 1.10 10.43
C ALA A 196 -13.14 1.47 11.90
N VAL A 197 -13.63 2.63 12.33
CA VAL A 197 -13.58 3.07 13.75
C VAL A 197 -14.32 2.08 14.65
N GLU A 198 -15.55 1.73 14.31
CA GLU A 198 -16.38 0.79 15.11
C GLU A 198 -15.71 -0.59 15.22
N LYS A 199 -15.19 -1.12 14.11
CA LYS A 199 -14.47 -2.41 14.08
C LYS A 199 -13.28 -2.38 15.05
N THR A 200 -12.47 -1.34 14.99
CA THR A 200 -11.25 -1.21 15.80
C THR A 200 -11.56 -1.00 17.27
N ALA A 201 -12.53 -0.15 17.60
CA ALA A 201 -12.94 0.12 18.96
C ALA A 201 -13.64 -1.08 19.65
N LYS A 202 -14.27 -1.97 18.88
CA LYS A 202 -14.77 -3.26 19.39
C LYS A 202 -13.67 -4.26 19.71
N ALA A 203 -12.57 -4.21 18.96
CA ALA A 203 -11.48 -5.17 19.09
C ALA A 203 -10.45 -4.77 20.16
N PHE A 204 -10.26 -3.47 20.41
CA PHE A 204 -9.18 -2.96 21.26
C PHE A 204 -9.67 -1.87 22.24
N PRO A 205 -9.06 -1.75 23.42
CA PRO A 205 -9.34 -0.68 24.38
C PRO A 205 -8.71 0.65 23.90
N VAL A 206 -9.44 1.40 23.06
CA VAL A 206 -8.98 2.66 22.47
C VAL A 206 -9.93 3.80 22.77
N THR A 207 -9.40 5.04 22.76
CA THR A 207 -10.20 6.26 22.77
C THR A 207 -10.51 6.69 21.34
N VAL A 208 -11.76 7.00 21.03
CA VAL A 208 -12.17 7.48 19.71
C VAL A 208 -12.36 8.99 19.77
N VAL A 209 -11.80 9.71 18.81
CA VAL A 209 -12.01 11.15 18.61
C VAL A 209 -12.43 11.42 17.17
N LYS A 210 -12.98 12.61 16.92
CA LYS A 210 -13.31 13.04 15.56
C LYS A 210 -12.05 13.35 14.76
N PRO A 211 -12.10 13.26 13.40
CA PRO A 211 -10.93 13.52 12.55
C PRO A 211 -10.26 14.88 12.80
N GLU A 212 -11.03 15.92 13.05
CA GLU A 212 -10.53 17.27 13.32
C GLU A 212 -9.89 17.43 14.72
N GLU A 213 -10.21 16.53 15.66
CA GLU A 213 -9.76 16.60 17.05
C GLU A 213 -8.41 15.90 17.27
N ILE A 214 -8.03 14.96 16.39
CA ILE A 214 -6.84 14.09 16.58
C ILE A 214 -5.55 14.89 16.73
N TYR A 215 -5.42 16.00 16.04
CA TYR A 215 -4.21 16.85 16.08
C TYR A 215 -4.07 17.64 17.40
N GLY A 216 -5.15 17.76 18.18
CA GLY A 216 -5.16 18.41 19.48
C GLY A 216 -4.91 17.44 20.65
N VAL A 217 -4.82 16.14 20.38
CA VAL A 217 -4.56 15.14 21.43
C VAL A 217 -3.09 15.23 21.83
N ASN A 218 -2.85 15.33 23.14
CA ASN A 218 -1.48 15.32 23.67
C ASN A 218 -0.96 13.87 23.67
N VAL A 219 0.02 13.57 22.82
CA VAL A 219 0.54 12.23 22.60
C VAL A 219 2.08 12.21 22.53
N ASP A 220 2.67 11.06 22.82
CA ASP A 220 4.10 10.81 22.61
C ASP A 220 4.39 10.54 21.11
N VAL A 221 3.46 9.88 20.40
CA VAL A 221 3.59 9.51 18.99
C VAL A 221 2.30 9.80 18.23
N PHE A 222 2.45 10.42 17.08
CA PHE A 222 1.40 10.58 16.07
C PHE A 222 1.72 9.67 14.87
N SER A 223 0.82 8.73 14.55
CA SER A 223 0.94 7.77 13.45
C SER A 223 -0.19 7.94 12.41
#